data_0586561c2d709444097b094777ffdf61
#
_entry.id   0586561c2d709444097b094777ffdf61
#
_cell.length_a   1.000
_cell.length_b   1.000
_cell.length_c   1.000
_cell.angle_alpha   90.00
_cell.angle_beta   90.00
_cell.angle_gamma   90.00
#
_symmetry.space_group_name_H-M   'P 1'
#
loop_
_entity.id
_entity.type
_entity.pdbx_description
1 polymer ?
#
loop_
_entity_poly.entity_id
_entity_poly.type
_entity_poly.pdbx_seq_one_letter_code
_entity_poly.pdbx_strand_id
1 'polypeptide(L)'
;MSNPVSHEQLAMYMTPRELSRHELGDTYLTGEEPHEIMQRKLHEATKSGLADKIRSQGVQDPVHLYHNVNGTSTLTDGHHRLAVAQTMGKNTLIPVEHHDEKSGI
;
A
#
# COMPACT_ATOMS: atom_id res chain seq x y z
N MET A 1 24.69 19.32 1.84
CA MET A 1 24.36 17.93 1.59
C MET A 1 22.94 17.65 2.03
N SER A 2 22.13 17.08 1.17
CA SER A 2 20.75 16.78 1.52
C SER A 2 20.69 15.64 2.53
N ASN A 3 19.63 15.61 3.34
CA ASN A 3 19.42 14.53 4.27
C ASN A 3 19.19 13.22 3.49
N PRO A 4 19.74 12.12 3.97
CA PRO A 4 19.46 10.85 3.33
C PRO A 4 17.98 10.52 3.48
N VAL A 5 17.38 10.01 2.40
CA VAL A 5 16.01 9.51 2.47
C VAL A 5 16.01 8.20 3.26
N SER A 6 14.91 7.92 3.94
CA SER A 6 14.78 6.68 4.69
C SER A 6 14.73 5.49 3.73
N HIS A 7 15.06 4.30 4.25
CA HIS A 7 14.96 3.07 3.47
C HIS A 7 13.56 2.92 2.87
N GLU A 8 12.51 3.18 3.64
CA GLU A 8 11.13 3.05 3.19
C GLU A 8 10.78 3.99 2.05
N GLN A 9 11.38 5.18 2.01
CA GLN A 9 11.10 6.16 0.95
C GLN A 9 11.63 5.72 -0.41
N LEU A 10 12.63 4.83 -0.43
CA LEU A 10 13.25 4.36 -1.66
C LEU A 10 13.01 2.87 -1.91
N ALA A 11 12.40 2.16 -0.97
CA ALA A 11 12.23 0.73 -1.10
C ALA A 11 11.30 0.37 -2.27
N MET A 12 11.77 -0.47 -3.16
CA MET A 12 10.97 -0.98 -4.27
C MET A 12 10.00 -2.07 -3.84
N TYR A 13 10.24 -2.67 -2.68
CA TYR A 13 9.38 -3.69 -2.07
C TYR A 13 9.22 -3.38 -0.60
N MET A 14 8.00 -3.52 -0.11
CA MET A 14 7.69 -3.29 1.30
C MET A 14 6.81 -4.42 1.83
N THR A 15 6.92 -4.68 3.12
CA THR A 15 6.04 -5.64 3.78
C THR A 15 4.69 -5.00 4.09
N PRO A 16 3.65 -5.81 4.35
CA PRO A 16 2.36 -5.26 4.78
C PRO A 16 2.48 -4.38 6.02
N ARG A 17 3.35 -4.75 6.95
CA ARG A 17 3.56 -3.97 8.18
C ARG A 17 4.13 -2.60 7.89
N GLU A 18 5.12 -2.54 7.00
CA GLU A 18 5.71 -1.26 6.59
C GLU A 18 4.69 -0.37 5.90
N LEU A 19 3.90 -0.93 4.98
CA LEU A 19 2.85 -0.18 4.28
C LEU A 19 1.73 0.27 5.22
N SER A 20 1.43 -0.51 6.24
CA SER A 20 0.38 -0.17 7.20
C SER A 20 0.70 1.04 8.07
N ARG A 21 1.95 1.50 8.07
CA ARG A 21 2.35 2.71 8.80
C ARG A 21 1.95 3.98 8.07
N HIS A 22 1.56 3.87 6.81
CA HIS A 22 1.22 5.03 5.98
C HIS A 22 -0.29 5.22 5.92
N GLU A 23 -0.71 6.44 5.59
CA GLU A 23 -2.13 6.76 5.46
C GLU A 23 -2.74 6.04 4.27
N LEU A 24 -3.99 5.64 4.40
CA LEU A 24 -4.74 5.05 3.29
C LEU A 24 -5.57 6.16 2.63
N GLY A 25 -5.38 6.31 1.31
CA GLY A 25 -6.09 7.33 0.55
C GLY A 25 -7.60 7.21 0.63
N ASP A 26 -8.11 5.98 0.67
CA ASP A 26 -9.55 5.73 0.76
C ASP A 26 -10.18 6.31 2.04
N THR A 27 -9.40 6.51 3.11
CA THR A 27 -9.91 7.15 4.32
C THR A 27 -10.49 8.53 4.03
N TYR A 28 -9.86 9.27 3.14
CA TYR A 28 -10.32 10.60 2.76
C TYR A 28 -11.58 10.59 1.90
N LEU A 29 -11.83 9.48 1.20
CA LEU A 29 -12.97 9.35 0.32
C LEU A 29 -14.21 8.82 1.04
N THR A 30 -14.02 7.89 1.96
CA THR A 30 -15.13 7.15 2.57
C THR A 30 -15.37 7.50 4.03
N GLY A 31 -14.38 8.05 4.71
CA GLY A 31 -14.45 8.31 6.16
C GLY A 31 -14.32 7.05 7.01
N GLU A 32 -14.05 5.89 6.40
CA GLU A 32 -13.88 4.65 7.14
C GLU A 32 -12.55 4.61 7.87
N GLU A 33 -12.49 3.88 8.98
CA GLU A 33 -11.23 3.59 9.66
C GLU A 33 -10.39 2.63 8.82
N PRO A 34 -9.04 2.66 8.94
CA PRO A 34 -8.18 1.80 8.13
C PRO A 34 -8.53 0.32 8.19
N HIS A 35 -8.86 -0.21 9.37
CA HIS A 35 -9.21 -1.63 9.49
C HIS A 35 -10.51 -1.97 8.76
N GLU A 36 -11.46 -1.04 8.72
CA GLU A 36 -12.72 -1.22 8.00
C GLU A 36 -12.47 -1.25 6.51
N ILE A 37 -11.62 -0.35 6.02
CA ILE A 37 -11.23 -0.32 4.62
C ILE A 37 -10.57 -1.65 4.23
N MET A 38 -9.65 -2.13 5.05
CA MET A 38 -8.94 -3.38 4.76
C MET A 38 -9.90 -4.58 4.75
N GLN A 39 -10.85 -4.64 5.67
CA GLN A 39 -11.84 -5.71 5.69
C GLN A 39 -12.71 -5.70 4.44
N ARG A 40 -13.19 -4.52 4.05
CA ARG A 40 -13.99 -4.36 2.85
C ARG A 40 -13.22 -4.72 1.59
N LYS A 41 -11.98 -4.25 1.48
CA LYS A 41 -11.12 -4.54 0.33
C LYS A 41 -10.77 -6.02 0.24
N LEU A 42 -10.54 -6.68 1.37
CA LEU A 42 -10.29 -8.12 1.39
C LEU A 42 -11.52 -8.90 0.88
N HIS A 43 -12.70 -8.48 1.32
CA HIS A 43 -13.94 -9.11 0.89
C HIS A 43 -14.12 -8.96 -0.64
N GLU A 44 -13.90 -7.75 -1.16
CA GLU A 44 -13.99 -7.48 -2.59
C GLU A 44 -12.96 -8.29 -3.39
N ALA A 45 -11.74 -8.37 -2.90
CA ALA A 45 -10.67 -9.12 -3.56
C ALA A 45 -10.97 -10.63 -3.56
N THR A 46 -11.58 -11.14 -2.50
CA THR A 46 -11.98 -12.53 -2.42
C THR A 46 -13.07 -12.85 -3.45
N LYS A 47 -14.06 -11.99 -3.56
CA LYS A 47 -15.16 -12.16 -4.51
C LYS A 47 -14.71 -12.09 -5.96
N SER A 48 -13.75 -11.21 -6.27
CA SER A 48 -13.29 -11.02 -7.64
C SER A 48 -12.27 -12.06 -8.11
N GLY A 49 -11.77 -12.89 -7.21
CA GLY A 49 -10.70 -13.85 -7.52
C GLY A 49 -9.30 -13.28 -7.37
N LEU A 50 -9.16 -11.99 -7.09
CA LEU A 50 -7.85 -11.36 -6.92
C LEU A 50 -7.08 -11.95 -5.75
N ALA A 51 -7.76 -12.28 -4.65
CA ALA A 51 -7.12 -12.87 -3.47
C ALA A 51 -6.45 -14.19 -3.82
N ASP A 52 -7.14 -15.06 -4.55
CA ASP A 52 -6.60 -16.37 -4.95
C ASP A 52 -5.39 -16.19 -5.87
N LYS A 53 -5.47 -15.25 -6.79
CA LYS A 53 -4.36 -14.95 -7.70
C LYS A 53 -3.14 -14.47 -6.93
N ILE A 54 -3.32 -13.56 -5.99
CA ILE A 54 -2.21 -13.02 -5.20
C ILE A 54 -1.60 -14.11 -4.32
N ARG A 55 -2.41 -14.97 -3.71
CA ARG A 55 -1.91 -16.05 -2.86
C ARG A 55 -1.12 -17.08 -3.63
N SER A 56 -1.45 -17.31 -4.91
CA SER A 56 -0.74 -18.27 -5.74
C SER A 56 0.50 -17.69 -6.43
N GLN A 57 0.48 -16.40 -6.79
CA GLN A 57 1.52 -15.78 -7.61
C GLN A 57 2.29 -14.65 -6.92
N GLY A 58 1.84 -14.25 -5.73
CA GLY A 58 2.35 -13.05 -5.06
C GLY A 58 1.71 -11.80 -5.64
N VAL A 59 2.02 -10.66 -5.04
CA VAL A 59 1.54 -9.36 -5.52
C VAL A 59 2.39 -8.98 -6.74
N GLN A 60 1.78 -8.96 -7.91
CA GLN A 60 2.47 -8.69 -9.17
C GLN A 60 2.47 -7.20 -9.51
N ASP A 61 1.32 -6.56 -9.37
CA ASP A 61 1.18 -5.14 -9.69
C ASP A 61 1.56 -4.29 -8.48
N PRO A 62 2.32 -3.20 -8.67
CA PRO A 62 2.75 -2.38 -7.55
C PRO A 62 1.59 -1.62 -6.91
N VAL A 63 1.72 -1.37 -5.62
CA VAL A 63 0.92 -0.37 -4.92
C VAL A 63 1.57 0.99 -5.13
N HIS A 64 0.80 2.06 -5.04
CA HIS A 64 1.30 3.42 -5.29
C HIS A 64 1.32 4.20 -3.98
N LEU A 65 2.49 4.70 -3.63
CA LEU A 65 2.72 5.43 -2.39
C LEU A 65 3.18 6.84 -2.73
N TYR A 66 2.38 7.83 -2.33
CA TYR A 66 2.69 9.25 -2.54
C TYR A 66 3.38 9.83 -1.32
N HIS A 67 4.51 10.46 -1.55
CA HIS A 67 5.26 11.17 -0.52
C HIS A 67 4.84 12.63 -0.53
N ASN A 68 4.15 13.06 0.51
CA ASN A 68 3.59 14.40 0.62
C ASN A 68 4.65 15.40 1.05
N VAL A 69 4.44 16.68 0.73
CA VAL A 69 5.39 17.75 1.06
C VAL A 69 5.58 17.93 2.55
N ASN A 70 4.61 17.53 3.38
CA ASN A 70 4.68 17.65 4.83
C ASN A 70 5.43 16.48 5.49
N GLY A 71 6.00 15.58 4.72
CA GLY A 71 6.74 14.41 5.23
C GLY A 71 5.93 13.16 5.47
N THR A 72 4.61 13.21 5.30
CA THR A 72 3.77 12.01 5.40
C THR A 72 3.73 11.29 4.04
N SER A 73 3.25 10.05 4.05
CA SER A 73 3.06 9.28 2.83
C SER A 73 1.66 8.65 2.83
N THR A 74 1.06 8.62 1.65
CA THR A 74 -0.32 8.13 1.47
C THR A 74 -0.37 7.04 0.42
N LEU A 75 -0.96 5.90 0.77
CA LEU A 75 -1.24 4.84 -0.19
C LEU A 75 -2.46 5.26 -1.01
N THR A 76 -2.27 5.48 -2.30
CA THR A 76 -3.33 5.99 -3.19
C THR A 76 -3.94 4.92 -4.06
N ASP A 77 -3.23 3.82 -4.31
CA ASP A 77 -3.72 2.71 -5.11
C ASP A 77 -3.11 1.41 -4.59
N GLY A 78 -3.88 0.34 -4.67
CA GLY A 78 -3.41 -0.97 -4.22
C GLY A 78 -3.96 -1.40 -2.87
N HIS A 79 -5.03 -0.77 -2.40
CA HIS A 79 -5.65 -1.15 -1.13
C HIS A 79 -6.07 -2.62 -1.10
N HIS A 80 -6.61 -3.15 -2.21
CA HIS A 80 -6.99 -4.56 -2.31
C HIS A 80 -5.76 -5.46 -2.18
N ARG A 81 -4.66 -5.11 -2.82
CA ARG A 81 -3.41 -5.87 -2.79
C ARG A 81 -2.84 -5.91 -1.38
N LEU A 82 -2.85 -4.76 -0.71
CA LEU A 82 -2.39 -4.67 0.68
C LEU A 82 -3.27 -5.54 1.59
N ALA A 83 -4.59 -5.46 1.44
CA ALA A 83 -5.52 -6.22 2.27
C ALA A 83 -5.26 -7.73 2.16
N VAL A 84 -5.04 -8.23 0.94
CA VAL A 84 -4.73 -9.65 0.74
C VAL A 84 -3.37 -9.99 1.32
N ALA A 85 -2.37 -9.16 1.06
CA ALA A 85 -1.00 -9.41 1.54
C ALA A 85 -0.93 -9.46 3.07
N GLN A 86 -1.75 -8.69 3.77
CA GLN A 86 -1.83 -8.73 5.23
C GLN A 86 -2.25 -10.11 5.76
N THR A 87 -2.94 -10.90 4.95
CA THR A 87 -3.38 -12.25 5.34
C THR A 87 -2.35 -13.33 5.01
N MET A 88 -1.27 -12.98 4.31
CA MET A 88 -0.28 -13.95 3.84
C MET A 88 0.81 -14.16 4.89
N GLY A 89 1.83 -13.49 4.93
CA GLY A 89 2.88 -13.63 5.94
C GLY A 89 3.51 -12.28 6.20
N LYS A 90 4.03 -12.09 7.39
CA LYS A 90 4.62 -10.80 7.78
C LYS A 90 5.81 -10.40 6.90
N ASN A 91 6.42 -11.36 6.23
CA ASN A 91 7.57 -11.12 5.35
C ASN A 91 7.18 -11.08 3.87
N THR A 92 5.89 -11.08 3.56
CA THR A 92 5.42 -10.94 2.18
C THR A 92 5.89 -9.61 1.61
N LEU A 93 6.48 -9.66 0.40
CA LEU A 93 6.98 -8.45 -0.25
C LEU A 93 5.97 -7.96 -1.27
N ILE A 94 5.68 -6.67 -1.22
CA ILE A 94 4.73 -6.00 -2.11
C ILE A 94 5.53 -4.99 -2.93
N PRO A 95 5.47 -5.06 -4.27
CA PRO A 95 6.15 -4.04 -5.09
C PRO A 95 5.50 -2.67 -4.88
N VAL A 96 6.33 -1.64 -4.79
CA VAL A 96 5.88 -0.28 -4.50
C VAL A 96 6.40 0.66 -5.56
N GLU A 97 5.53 1.48 -6.09
CA GLU A 97 5.89 2.59 -6.95
C GLU A 97 5.74 3.89 -6.16
N HIS A 98 6.84 4.61 -6.04
CA HIS A 98 6.90 5.84 -5.26
C HIS A 98 6.62 7.05 -6.14
N HIS A 99 5.82 7.97 -5.62
CA HIS A 99 5.51 9.23 -6.28
C HIS A 99 5.82 10.37 -5.33
N ASP A 100 6.39 11.44 -5.87
CA ASP A 100 6.70 12.63 -5.10
C ASP A 100 5.69 13.72 -5.43
N GLU A 101 4.95 14.20 -4.45
CA GLU A 101 3.95 15.24 -4.63
C GLU A 101 4.57 16.52 -5.22
N LYS A 102 5.80 16.83 -4.85
CA LYS A 102 6.48 18.03 -5.36
C LYS A 102 6.74 17.95 -6.85
N SER A 103 7.09 16.78 -7.36
CA SER A 103 7.43 16.58 -8.76
C SER A 103 6.25 16.13 -9.60
N GLY A 104 5.18 15.73 -8.97
CA GLY A 104 3.98 15.24 -9.63
C GLY A 104 3.05 16.34 -10.13
N ILE A 105 3.53 17.53 -10.16
CA ILE A 105 2.72 18.69 -10.58
C ILE A 105 2.48 18.64 -12.09
#